data_870d23124dc77e57150d85540e57f0be
#
_entry.id   870d23124dc77e57150d85540e57f0be
#
_cell.length_a   1.000
_cell.length_b   1.000
_cell.length_c   1.000
_cell.angle_alpha   90.00
_cell.angle_beta   90.00
_cell.angle_gamma   90.00
#
_symmetry.space_group_name_H-M   'P 1'
#
loop_
_entity.id
_entity.type
_entity.pdbx_description
1 polymer ?
#
loop_
_entity_poly.entity_id
_entity_poly.type
_entity_poly.pdbx_seq_one_letter_code
_entity_poly.pdbx_strand_id
1 'polypeptide(L)'
;MTSLSVQWPNRRMSPEEFSKHAAAFWQKSVWVAKKIARPEPRSAMHWLHKLVTEHVYALLEEEAWLAGRAARPEALKAEKWLDAKRLAQTAINTSPDQHELARALLAEITLFEEVCRSVSASRGFIMSDYSAVAAWLRAELAKVAGPDPVR
;
A
#
# COMPACT_ATOMS: atom_id res chain seq x y z
N MET A 1 32.89 4.97 -23.74
CA MET A 1 32.48 5.30 -22.38
C MET A 1 31.17 4.61 -22.08
N THR A 2 31.22 3.55 -21.34
CA THR A 2 30.04 2.83 -20.92
C THR A 2 29.29 3.69 -19.92
N SER A 3 28.11 4.14 -20.31
CA SER A 3 27.22 4.76 -19.34
C SER A 3 26.96 3.74 -18.22
N LEU A 4 27.22 4.16 -17.00
CA LEU A 4 26.78 3.41 -15.82
C LEU A 4 25.26 3.44 -15.75
N SER A 5 24.63 2.75 -16.70
CA SER A 5 23.21 2.48 -16.57
C SER A 5 23.06 1.43 -15.48
N VAL A 6 22.62 1.87 -14.32
CA VAL A 6 22.18 0.94 -13.29
C VAL A 6 21.01 0.18 -13.90
N GLN A 7 21.27 -1.05 -14.31
CA GLN A 7 20.19 -1.93 -14.74
C GLN A 7 19.47 -2.40 -13.47
N TRP A 8 18.32 -1.84 -13.26
CA TRP A 8 17.43 -2.33 -12.23
C TRP A 8 17.02 -3.76 -12.61
N PRO A 9 17.04 -4.70 -11.66
CA PRO A 9 16.66 -6.07 -11.97
C PRO A 9 15.27 -6.11 -12.58
N ASN A 10 15.19 -6.57 -13.81
CA ASN A 10 13.93 -6.77 -14.54
C ASN A 10 13.26 -8.05 -14.03
N ARG A 11 13.24 -8.22 -12.71
CA ARG A 11 12.73 -9.39 -12.06
C ARG A 11 11.26 -9.20 -11.72
N ARG A 12 10.44 -10.07 -12.24
CA ARG A 12 9.03 -10.12 -11.91
C ARG A 12 8.80 -10.71 -10.54
N MET A 13 7.76 -10.24 -9.88
CA MET A 13 7.33 -10.78 -8.59
C MET A 13 6.95 -12.26 -8.76
N SER A 14 7.46 -13.12 -7.88
CA SER A 14 7.06 -14.53 -7.83
C SER A 14 5.72 -14.68 -7.11
N PRO A 15 5.00 -15.81 -7.29
CA PRO A 15 3.80 -16.10 -6.52
C PRO A 15 4.03 -16.06 -5.01
N GLU A 16 5.20 -16.54 -4.56
CA GLU A 16 5.59 -16.54 -3.14
C GLU A 16 5.81 -15.13 -2.61
N GLU A 17 6.44 -14.27 -3.40
CA GLU A 17 6.64 -12.86 -3.04
C GLU A 17 5.31 -12.11 -2.94
N PHE A 18 4.40 -12.37 -3.87
CA PHE A 18 3.06 -11.82 -3.84
C PHE A 18 2.32 -12.20 -2.56
N SER A 19 2.30 -13.49 -2.24
CA SER A 19 1.66 -14.00 -1.03
C SER A 19 2.29 -13.42 0.24
N LYS A 20 3.60 -13.26 0.23
CA LYS A 20 4.35 -12.70 1.35
C LYS A 20 4.01 -11.24 1.59
N HIS A 21 3.95 -10.44 0.53
CA HIS A 21 3.56 -9.02 0.64
C HIS A 21 2.12 -8.87 1.11
N ALA A 22 1.21 -9.70 0.59
CA ALA A 22 -0.19 -9.66 1.00
C ALA A 22 -0.35 -9.99 2.49
N ALA A 23 0.25 -11.08 2.95
CA ALA A 23 0.20 -11.49 4.35
C ALA A 23 0.80 -10.42 5.27
N ALA A 24 1.97 -9.89 4.91
CA ALA A 24 2.64 -8.86 5.69
C ALA A 24 1.83 -7.56 5.74
N PHE A 25 1.24 -7.15 4.63
CA PHE A 25 0.41 -5.95 4.60
C PHE A 25 -0.76 -6.05 5.60
N TRP A 26 -1.51 -7.15 5.55
CA TRP A 26 -2.67 -7.31 6.44
C TRP A 26 -2.28 -7.41 7.90
N GLN A 27 -1.24 -8.16 8.21
CA GLN A 27 -0.71 -8.27 9.58
C GLN A 27 -0.25 -6.92 10.14
N LYS A 28 0.52 -6.18 9.34
CA LYS A 28 1.04 -4.87 9.74
C LYS A 28 -0.05 -3.82 9.81
N SER A 29 -1.07 -3.90 8.96
CA SER A 29 -2.23 -3.01 9.01
C SER A 29 -2.99 -3.14 10.34
N VAL A 30 -3.17 -4.35 10.84
CA VAL A 30 -3.78 -4.60 12.16
C VAL A 30 -2.95 -3.93 13.25
N TRP A 31 -1.64 -4.07 13.18
CA TRP A 31 -0.73 -3.46 14.13
C TRP A 31 -0.78 -1.93 14.11
N VAL A 32 -0.77 -1.34 12.93
CA VAL A 32 -0.90 0.11 12.77
C VAL A 32 -2.26 0.60 13.31
N ALA A 33 -3.34 -0.12 13.01
CA ALA A 33 -4.68 0.21 13.51
C ALA A 33 -4.72 0.23 15.05
N LYS A 34 -4.06 -0.71 15.71
CA LYS A 34 -3.95 -0.74 17.17
C LYS A 34 -3.18 0.45 17.72
N LYS A 35 -2.11 0.89 17.04
CA LYS A 35 -1.36 2.09 17.42
C LYS A 35 -2.20 3.36 17.27
N ILE A 36 -3.01 3.43 16.23
CA ILE A 36 -3.95 4.54 16.01
C ILE A 36 -4.96 4.59 17.17
N ALA A 37 -5.52 3.44 17.55
CA ALA A 37 -6.51 3.36 18.63
C ALA A 37 -5.95 3.72 20.01
N ARG A 38 -4.66 3.51 20.22
CA ARG A 38 -3.97 3.76 21.51
C ARG A 38 -3.45 5.18 21.69
N PRO A 39 -3.90 6.18 21.05
CA PRO A 39 -3.31 7.46 20.71
C PRO A 39 -1.77 7.53 20.74
N GLU A 40 -1.16 6.78 19.82
CA GLU A 40 0.27 6.86 19.53
C GLU A 40 0.48 7.39 18.10
N PRO A 41 0.04 8.64 17.82
CA PRO A 41 -0.08 9.10 16.43
C PRO A 41 1.24 9.19 15.67
N ARG A 42 2.32 9.58 16.32
CA ARG A 42 3.63 9.68 15.64
C ARG A 42 4.18 8.31 15.28
N SER A 43 4.05 7.35 16.17
CA SER A 43 4.45 5.95 15.92
C SER A 43 3.57 5.34 14.82
N ALA A 44 2.26 5.56 14.89
CA ALA A 44 1.32 5.09 13.88
C ALA A 44 1.65 5.67 12.50
N MET A 45 1.97 6.96 12.41
CA MET A 45 2.34 7.61 11.16
C MET A 45 3.63 7.01 10.57
N HIS A 46 4.64 6.79 11.41
CA HIS A 46 5.88 6.15 10.98
C HIS A 46 5.63 4.77 10.36
N TRP A 47 4.84 3.93 11.04
CA TRP A 47 4.57 2.57 10.58
C TRP A 47 3.62 2.53 9.39
N LEU A 48 2.72 3.51 9.26
CA LEU A 48 1.88 3.66 8.08
C LEU A 48 2.73 3.96 6.84
N HIS A 49 3.68 4.88 6.93
CA HIS A 49 4.60 5.17 5.83
C HIS A 49 5.44 3.95 5.45
N LYS A 50 5.92 3.20 6.43
CA LYS A 50 6.67 1.95 6.17
C LYS A 50 5.80 0.90 5.50
N LEU A 51 4.56 0.75 5.95
CA LEU A 51 3.60 -0.18 5.35
C LEU A 51 3.43 0.08 3.85
N VAL A 52 3.25 1.34 3.48
CA VAL A 52 3.07 1.75 2.10
C VAL A 52 4.36 1.55 1.31
N THR A 53 5.48 2.01 1.83
CA THR A 53 6.78 1.90 1.16
C THR A 53 7.19 0.45 0.92
N GLU A 54 7.01 -0.42 1.91
CA GLU A 54 7.47 -1.81 1.83
C GLU A 54 6.53 -2.73 1.05
N HIS A 55 5.22 -2.52 1.12
CA HIS A 55 4.26 -3.48 0.57
C HIS A 55 3.38 -2.93 -0.54
N VAL A 56 2.86 -1.73 -0.40
CA VAL A 56 2.00 -1.14 -1.44
C VAL A 56 2.82 -0.83 -2.69
N TYR A 57 3.97 -0.20 -2.54
CA TYR A 57 4.84 0.11 -3.67
C TYR A 57 5.37 -1.13 -4.38
N ALA A 58 5.62 -2.23 -3.66
CA ALA A 58 6.03 -3.48 -4.29
C ALA A 58 4.98 -3.98 -5.29
N LEU A 59 3.72 -3.91 -4.93
CA LEU A 59 2.60 -4.28 -5.80
C LEU A 59 2.41 -3.28 -6.94
N LEU A 60 2.55 -1.99 -6.67
CA LEU A 60 2.47 -0.94 -7.69
C LEU A 60 3.58 -1.07 -8.72
N GLU A 61 4.79 -1.44 -8.31
CA GLU A 61 5.90 -1.72 -9.22
C GLU A 61 5.53 -2.85 -10.18
N GLU A 62 4.98 -3.95 -9.67
CA GLU A 62 4.56 -5.07 -10.51
C GLU A 62 3.43 -4.66 -11.45
N GLU A 63 2.43 -3.95 -10.96
CA GLU A 63 1.33 -3.43 -11.79
C GLU A 63 1.87 -2.55 -12.93
N ALA A 64 2.81 -1.65 -12.62
CA ALA A 64 3.41 -0.77 -13.61
C ALA A 64 4.19 -1.54 -14.67
N TRP A 65 4.97 -2.53 -14.28
CA TRP A 65 5.68 -3.40 -15.22
C TRP A 65 4.72 -4.13 -16.14
N LEU A 66 3.62 -4.63 -15.62
CA LEU A 66 2.58 -5.30 -16.42
C LEU A 66 1.92 -4.36 -17.43
N ALA A 67 1.89 -3.07 -17.13
CA ALA A 67 1.40 -2.02 -18.04
C ALA A 67 2.50 -1.51 -19.00
N GLY A 68 3.69 -2.10 -18.99
CA GLY A 68 4.80 -1.71 -19.85
C GLY A 68 5.59 -0.50 -19.37
N ARG A 69 5.45 -0.12 -18.11
CA ARG A 69 6.18 1.01 -17.54
C ARG A 69 7.41 0.52 -16.79
N ALA A 70 8.50 1.30 -16.83
CA ALA A 70 9.76 0.96 -16.18
C ALA A 70 9.76 1.40 -14.72
N ALA A 71 9.10 0.63 -13.86
CA ALA A 71 9.06 0.87 -12.42
C ALA A 71 10.43 0.65 -11.79
N ARG A 72 10.66 1.35 -10.67
CA ARG A 72 11.89 1.23 -9.88
C ARG A 72 11.55 0.95 -8.42
N PRO A 73 12.43 0.24 -7.69
CA PRO A 73 12.15 -0.09 -6.29
C PRO A 73 12.16 1.15 -5.39
N GLU A 74 11.54 1.01 -4.23
CA GLU A 74 11.53 2.04 -3.18
C GLU A 74 10.94 3.37 -3.63
N ALA A 75 9.93 3.32 -4.50
CA ALA A 75 9.25 4.50 -5.05
C ALA A 75 10.18 5.46 -5.82
N LEU A 76 11.40 5.03 -6.16
CA LEU A 76 12.35 5.88 -6.88
C LEU A 76 11.75 6.34 -8.20
N LYS A 77 11.62 7.66 -8.36
CA LYS A 77 11.01 8.30 -9.53
C LYS A 77 9.58 7.83 -9.82
N ALA A 78 8.82 7.53 -8.78
CA ALA A 78 7.45 7.04 -8.90
C ALA A 78 6.57 7.96 -9.76
N GLU A 79 6.80 9.26 -9.73
CA GLU A 79 6.12 10.26 -10.55
C GLU A 79 6.26 9.99 -12.06
N LYS A 80 7.27 9.22 -12.47
CA LYS A 80 7.52 8.88 -13.87
C LYS A 80 6.88 7.57 -14.31
N TRP A 81 6.67 6.62 -13.40
CA TRP A 81 6.16 5.31 -13.77
C TRP A 81 4.77 4.98 -13.21
N LEU A 82 4.28 5.70 -12.21
CA LEU A 82 2.89 5.59 -11.76
C LEU A 82 1.98 6.42 -12.66
N ASP A 83 0.78 5.91 -12.94
CA ASP A 83 -0.24 6.74 -13.56
C ASP A 83 -0.78 7.78 -12.55
N ALA A 84 -1.49 8.78 -13.06
CA ALA A 84 -1.98 9.88 -12.23
C ALA A 84 -2.92 9.42 -11.12
N LYS A 85 -3.75 8.42 -11.39
CA LYS A 85 -4.67 7.86 -10.39
C LYS A 85 -3.91 7.19 -9.25
N ARG A 86 -2.95 6.31 -9.58
CA ARG A 86 -2.14 5.61 -8.58
C ARG A 86 -1.26 6.58 -7.80
N LEU A 87 -0.68 7.53 -8.46
CA LEU A 87 0.13 8.56 -7.81
C LEU A 87 -0.67 9.33 -6.76
N ALA A 88 -1.89 9.74 -7.09
CA ALA A 88 -2.79 10.40 -6.15
C ALA A 88 -3.16 9.50 -4.97
N GLN A 89 -3.41 8.21 -5.23
CA GLN A 89 -3.77 7.23 -4.19
C GLN A 89 -2.63 6.94 -3.21
N THR A 90 -1.38 7.08 -3.63
CA THR A 90 -0.21 6.85 -2.77
C THR A 90 0.13 8.04 -1.88
N ALA A 91 -0.46 9.20 -2.12
CA ALA A 91 -0.21 10.38 -1.34
C ALA A 91 -0.80 10.23 0.07
N ILE A 92 0.06 10.17 1.08
CA ILE A 92 -0.36 10.12 2.48
C ILE A 92 -0.38 11.56 3.00
N ASN A 93 -1.54 12.18 2.95
CA ASN A 93 -1.76 13.54 3.42
C ASN A 93 -2.37 13.48 4.83
N THR A 94 -1.53 13.36 5.82
CA THR A 94 -1.97 13.26 7.20
C THR A 94 -1.01 14.01 8.13
N SER A 95 -1.55 14.64 9.15
CA SER A 95 -0.80 15.06 10.32
C SER A 95 -0.79 13.93 11.35
N PRO A 96 0.02 14.01 12.43
CA PRO A 96 -0.02 13.01 13.49
C PRO A 96 -1.29 13.16 14.33
N ASP A 97 -2.41 12.97 13.71
CA ASP A 97 -3.75 13.05 14.28
C ASP A 97 -4.45 11.70 14.08
N GLN A 98 -5.06 11.21 15.15
CA GLN A 98 -5.68 9.88 15.19
C GLN A 98 -6.76 9.70 14.11
N HIS A 99 -7.62 10.72 13.92
CA HIS A 99 -8.71 10.66 12.95
C HIS A 99 -8.19 10.67 11.52
N GLU A 100 -7.22 11.52 11.23
CA GLU A 100 -6.60 11.59 9.90
C GLU A 100 -5.83 10.33 9.56
N LEU A 101 -5.09 9.78 10.53
CA LEU A 101 -4.36 8.52 10.34
C LEU A 101 -5.29 7.34 10.05
N ALA A 102 -6.43 7.28 10.73
CA ALA A 102 -7.42 6.25 10.48
C ALA A 102 -7.96 6.34 9.05
N ARG A 103 -8.27 7.53 8.58
CA ARG A 103 -8.72 7.76 7.19
C ARG A 103 -7.64 7.40 6.19
N ALA A 104 -6.39 7.76 6.47
CA ALA A 104 -5.25 7.44 5.60
C ALA A 104 -5.05 5.93 5.48
N LEU A 105 -5.10 5.19 6.59
CA LEU A 105 -4.98 3.73 6.55
C LEU A 105 -6.14 3.08 5.79
N LEU A 106 -7.37 3.57 5.97
CA LEU A 106 -8.53 3.09 5.20
C LEU A 106 -8.32 3.27 3.69
N ALA A 107 -7.79 4.41 3.28
CA ALA A 107 -7.48 4.67 1.87
C ALA A 107 -6.41 3.70 1.33
N GLU A 108 -5.37 3.42 2.10
CA GLU A 108 -4.31 2.50 1.71
C GLU A 108 -4.79 1.04 1.66
N ILE A 109 -5.70 0.65 2.54
CA ILE A 109 -6.34 -0.68 2.48
C ILE A 109 -7.10 -0.85 1.16
N THR A 110 -7.88 0.14 0.78
CA THR A 110 -8.63 0.12 -0.49
C THR A 110 -7.69 0.06 -1.68
N LEU A 111 -6.64 0.87 -1.68
CA LEU A 111 -5.62 0.86 -2.73
C LEU A 111 -4.96 -0.51 -2.85
N PHE A 112 -4.53 -1.08 -1.72
CA PHE A 112 -3.86 -2.39 -1.71
C PHE A 112 -4.76 -3.49 -2.28
N GLU A 113 -6.04 -3.49 -1.92
CA GLU A 113 -7.00 -4.45 -2.46
C GLU A 113 -7.16 -4.30 -3.99
N GLU A 114 -7.25 -3.07 -4.49
CA GLU A 114 -7.35 -2.80 -5.92
C GLU A 114 -6.13 -3.30 -6.68
N VAL A 115 -4.94 -2.98 -6.18
CA VAL A 115 -3.68 -3.35 -6.83
C VAL A 115 -3.47 -4.86 -6.78
N CYS A 116 -3.78 -5.51 -5.67
CA CYS A 116 -3.71 -6.96 -5.55
C CYS A 116 -4.63 -7.66 -6.57
N ARG A 117 -5.85 -7.16 -6.75
CA ARG A 117 -6.77 -7.70 -7.76
C ARG A 117 -6.22 -7.54 -9.17
N SER A 118 -5.67 -6.37 -9.47
CA SER A 118 -5.07 -6.07 -10.78
C SER A 118 -3.89 -7.00 -11.08
N VAL A 119 -2.98 -7.13 -10.14
CA VAL A 119 -1.78 -7.99 -10.30
C VAL A 119 -2.15 -9.46 -10.38
N SER A 120 -3.01 -9.94 -9.48
CA SER A 120 -3.41 -11.34 -9.46
C SER A 120 -4.16 -11.76 -10.73
N ALA A 121 -5.03 -10.90 -11.24
CA ALA A 121 -5.75 -11.15 -12.48
C ALA A 121 -4.79 -11.25 -13.67
N SER A 122 -3.80 -10.35 -13.76
CA SER A 122 -2.83 -10.34 -14.85
C SER A 122 -1.81 -11.48 -14.78
N ARG A 123 -1.41 -11.87 -13.58
CA ARG A 123 -0.36 -12.89 -13.37
C ARG A 123 -0.92 -14.29 -13.06
N GLY A 124 -2.22 -14.40 -12.82
CA GLY A 124 -2.83 -15.67 -12.41
C GLY A 124 -2.43 -16.11 -11.01
N PHE A 125 -2.11 -15.16 -10.13
CA PHE A 125 -1.77 -15.48 -8.75
C PHE A 125 -3.02 -15.88 -7.96
N ILE A 126 -2.88 -16.83 -7.06
CA ILE A 126 -3.93 -17.23 -6.14
C ILE A 126 -3.90 -16.27 -4.96
N MET A 127 -5.04 -15.63 -4.70
CA MET A 127 -5.20 -14.75 -3.54
C MET A 127 -5.80 -15.53 -2.38
N SER A 128 -5.18 -15.44 -1.21
CA SER A 128 -5.80 -15.87 0.04
C SER A 128 -6.97 -14.96 0.37
N ASP A 129 -7.94 -15.49 1.12
CA ASP A 129 -9.10 -14.71 1.54
C ASP A 129 -8.76 -13.86 2.78
N TYR A 130 -8.68 -12.55 2.59
CA TYR A 130 -8.44 -11.57 3.66
C TYR A 130 -9.70 -10.78 4.02
N SER A 131 -10.87 -11.22 3.57
CA SER A 131 -12.14 -10.47 3.76
C SER A 131 -12.46 -10.23 5.23
N ALA A 132 -12.20 -11.20 6.09
CA ALA A 132 -12.46 -11.08 7.54
C ALA A 132 -11.60 -10.01 8.20
N VAL A 133 -10.28 -10.00 7.93
CA VAL A 133 -9.38 -8.99 8.50
C VAL A 133 -9.67 -7.62 7.91
N ALA A 134 -9.98 -7.54 6.63
CA ALA A 134 -10.36 -6.28 5.97
C ALA A 134 -11.62 -5.69 6.60
N ALA A 135 -12.64 -6.50 6.84
CA ALA A 135 -13.88 -6.07 7.49
C ALA A 135 -13.61 -5.59 8.93
N TRP A 136 -12.81 -6.32 9.67
CA TRP A 136 -12.43 -5.93 11.03
C TRP A 136 -11.69 -4.58 11.05
N LEU A 137 -10.71 -4.41 10.17
CA LEU A 137 -9.96 -3.16 10.04
C LEU A 137 -10.87 -1.99 9.72
N ARG A 138 -11.78 -2.15 8.74
CA ARG A 138 -12.71 -1.10 8.37
C ARG A 138 -13.64 -0.72 9.53
N ALA A 139 -14.13 -1.69 10.26
CA ALA A 139 -14.99 -1.44 11.42
C ALA A 139 -14.25 -0.70 12.53
N GLU A 140 -13.04 -1.16 12.88
CA GLU A 140 -12.24 -0.53 13.93
C GLU A 140 -11.77 0.88 13.55
N LEU A 141 -11.31 1.06 12.33
CA LEU A 141 -10.86 2.36 11.85
C LEU A 141 -12.00 3.36 11.69
N ALA A 142 -13.19 2.90 11.30
CA ALA A 142 -14.38 3.76 11.21
C ALA A 142 -14.75 4.38 12.54
N LYS A 143 -14.57 3.66 13.65
CA LYS A 143 -14.82 4.17 15.00
C LYS A 143 -13.92 5.36 15.33
N VAL A 144 -12.68 5.35 14.83
CA VAL A 144 -11.68 6.39 15.10
C VAL A 144 -11.75 7.51 14.08
N ALA A 145 -11.96 7.18 12.80
CA ALA A 145 -12.01 8.16 11.71
C ALA A 145 -13.17 9.17 11.87
N GLY A 146 -14.26 8.74 12.51
CA GLY A 146 -15.43 9.57 12.66
C GLY A 146 -16.18 9.79 11.33
N PRO A 147 -17.20 10.63 11.32
CA PRO A 147 -17.92 10.97 10.10
C PRO A 147 -17.00 11.69 9.12
N ASP A 148 -17.27 11.53 7.81
CA ASP A 148 -16.56 12.28 6.79
C ASP A 148 -16.66 13.78 7.07
N PRO A 149 -15.56 14.53 6.90
CA PRO A 149 -15.62 15.96 7.09
C PRO A 149 -16.68 16.55 6.16
N VAL A 150 -17.56 17.34 6.73
CA VAL A 150 -18.60 18.04 5.98
C VAL A 150 -17.92 18.94 4.96
N ARG A 151 -18.24 18.72 3.71
CA ARG A 151 -17.73 19.53 2.59
C ARG A 151 -18.34 20.93 2.62
#